data_d0c112f56571d88b90270dd703172a8c
#
_entry.id   d0c112f56571d88b90270dd703172a8c
#
_cell.length_a   1.000
_cell.length_b   1.000
_cell.length_c   1.000
_cell.angle_alpha   90.00
_cell.angle_beta   90.00
_cell.angle_gamma   90.00
#
_symmetry.space_group_name_H-M   'P 1'
#
loop_
_entity.id
_entity.type
_entity.pdbx_description
1 polymer ?
#
loop_
_entity_poly.entity_id
_entity_poly.type
_entity_poly.pdbx_seq_one_letter_code
_entity_poly.pdbx_strand_id
1 'polypeptide(L)'
;MLRLYLDSSTIVKRYVTEPGTPITDLVFERAERGELIVTFSLWNIGEVFGVLDERRRRRWLSEDEFREAQNMLSNELFKLMRLRALEVIPIFAPILIEAWGLILDHHIYEADALQITTCTYTQSDALLSADENLVNTGKKLGLKAFDIVKEEQKLTKFIKTY
;
A
#
# COMPACT_ATOMS: atom_id res chain seq x y z
N MET A 1 -3.74 12.67 13.21
CA MET A 1 -4.04 11.23 13.10
C MET A 1 -3.04 10.64 12.11
N LEU A 2 -2.38 9.55 12.46
CA LEU A 2 -1.37 8.90 11.63
C LEU A 2 -1.98 8.49 10.27
N ARG A 3 -1.28 8.82 9.17
CA ARG A 3 -1.68 8.49 7.80
C ARG A 3 -0.60 7.63 7.16
N LEU A 4 -0.96 6.43 6.72
CA LEU A 4 -0.04 5.48 6.11
C LEU A 4 -0.42 5.20 4.67
N TYR A 5 0.51 5.45 3.76
CA TYR A 5 0.37 5.07 2.36
C TYR A 5 0.85 3.64 2.15
N LEU A 6 -0.01 2.80 1.58
CA LEU A 6 0.29 1.40 1.30
C LEU A 6 0.41 1.19 -0.21
N ASP A 7 1.51 0.60 -0.65
CA ASP A 7 1.58 0.10 -2.01
C ASP A 7 0.86 -1.26 -2.16
N SER A 8 0.72 -1.72 -3.38
CA SER A 8 0.02 -2.97 -3.71
C SER A 8 0.67 -4.21 -3.06
N SER A 9 2.02 -4.21 -2.90
CA SER A 9 2.75 -5.31 -2.27
C SER A 9 2.43 -5.44 -0.78
N THR A 10 2.09 -4.35 -0.12
CA THR A 10 1.60 -4.33 1.26
C THR A 10 0.14 -4.76 1.31
N ILE A 11 -0.72 -4.16 0.48
CA ILE A 11 -2.18 -4.42 0.50
C ILE A 11 -2.49 -5.91 0.28
N VAL A 12 -1.82 -6.57 -0.68
CA VAL A 12 -2.08 -7.97 -1.01
C VAL A 12 -1.86 -8.92 0.17
N LYS A 13 -0.94 -8.58 1.09
CA LYS A 13 -0.63 -9.39 2.29
C LYS A 13 -1.75 -9.43 3.32
N ARG A 14 -2.73 -8.57 3.20
CA ARG A 14 -3.97 -8.63 3.99
C ARG A 14 -4.87 -9.78 3.55
N TYR A 15 -4.78 -10.19 2.30
CA TYR A 15 -5.69 -11.16 1.66
C TYR A 15 -5.02 -12.49 1.33
N VAL A 16 -3.68 -12.54 1.37
CA VAL A 16 -2.89 -13.75 1.14
C VAL A 16 -1.79 -13.83 2.19
N THR A 17 -1.77 -14.92 2.96
CA THR A 17 -0.80 -15.11 4.05
C THR A 17 0.63 -15.29 3.51
N GLU A 18 1.51 -14.36 3.85
CA GLU A 18 2.92 -14.36 3.48
C GLU A 18 3.76 -13.49 4.44
N PRO A 19 5.10 -13.45 4.34
CA PRO A 19 5.91 -12.56 5.19
C PRO A 19 5.44 -11.11 5.12
N GLY A 20 5.19 -10.49 6.28
CA GLY A 20 4.63 -9.13 6.41
C GLY A 20 3.11 -9.09 6.66
N THR A 21 2.39 -10.21 6.55
CA THR A 21 0.96 -10.28 6.91
C THR A 21 0.68 -9.76 8.33
N PRO A 22 1.42 -10.16 9.39
CA PRO A 22 1.08 -9.72 10.75
C PRO A 22 1.12 -8.19 10.92
N ILE A 23 2.10 -7.51 10.33
CA ILE A 23 2.19 -6.06 10.42
C ILE A 23 1.15 -5.35 9.54
N THR A 24 0.82 -5.94 8.39
CA THR A 24 -0.28 -5.45 7.54
C THR A 24 -1.61 -5.57 8.28
N ASP A 25 -1.89 -6.70 8.90
CA ASP A 25 -3.09 -6.91 9.71
C ASP A 25 -3.19 -5.88 10.84
N LEU A 26 -2.10 -5.64 11.56
CA LEU A 26 -2.06 -4.61 12.60
C LEU A 26 -2.43 -3.21 12.07
N VAL A 27 -1.95 -2.84 10.87
CA VAL A 27 -2.29 -1.55 10.24
C VAL A 27 -3.78 -1.47 9.95
N PHE A 28 -4.35 -2.49 9.32
CA PHE A 28 -5.78 -2.52 8.98
C PHE A 28 -6.67 -2.56 10.23
N GLU A 29 -6.32 -3.34 11.25
CA GLU A 29 -7.06 -3.38 12.52
C GLU A 29 -7.04 -2.03 13.25
N ARG A 30 -5.93 -1.32 13.25
CA ARG A 30 -5.84 0.03 13.83
C ARG A 30 -6.66 1.05 13.03
N ALA A 31 -6.68 0.92 11.69
CA ALA A 31 -7.56 1.73 10.85
C ALA A 31 -9.03 1.47 11.19
N GLU A 32 -9.45 0.21 11.33
CA GLU A 32 -10.82 -0.14 11.73
C GLU A 32 -11.22 0.46 13.09
N ARG A 33 -10.28 0.59 14.02
CA ARG A 33 -10.49 1.24 15.32
C ARG A 33 -10.46 2.77 15.26
N GLY A 34 -10.21 3.35 14.08
CA GLY A 34 -10.12 4.80 13.89
C GLY A 34 -8.85 5.42 14.47
N GLU A 35 -7.80 4.62 14.68
CA GLU A 35 -6.53 5.07 15.27
C GLU A 35 -5.56 5.61 14.20
N LEU A 36 -5.75 5.25 12.94
CA LEU A 36 -5.00 5.75 11.79
C LEU A 36 -5.84 5.76 10.52
N ILE A 37 -5.33 6.42 9.48
CA ILE A 37 -5.91 6.44 8.13
C ILE A 37 -4.97 5.68 7.20
N VAL A 38 -5.51 4.73 6.46
CA VAL A 38 -4.85 4.07 5.33
C VAL A 38 -5.11 4.89 4.06
N THR A 39 -4.09 5.07 3.24
CA THR A 39 -4.21 5.73 1.93
C THR A 39 -3.56 4.88 0.85
N PHE A 40 -4.15 4.85 -0.31
CA PHE A 40 -3.58 4.31 -1.54
C PHE A 40 -4.36 4.78 -2.76
N SER A 41 -3.84 4.54 -3.95
CA SER A 41 -4.50 4.97 -5.18
C SER A 41 -5.44 3.91 -5.75
N LEU A 42 -6.33 4.32 -6.66
CA LEU A 42 -7.09 3.38 -7.49
C LEU A 42 -6.18 2.45 -8.31
N TRP A 43 -4.99 2.91 -8.67
CA TRP A 43 -3.98 2.10 -9.34
C TRP A 43 -3.59 0.88 -8.49
N ASN A 44 -3.36 1.07 -7.19
CA ASN A 44 -3.01 -0.01 -6.26
C ASN A 44 -4.07 -1.12 -6.21
N ILE A 45 -5.34 -0.76 -6.28
CA ILE A 45 -6.43 -1.76 -6.32
C ILE A 45 -6.30 -2.63 -7.58
N GLY A 46 -6.04 -2.01 -8.74
CA GLY A 46 -5.80 -2.73 -9.98
C GLY A 46 -4.58 -3.66 -9.91
N GLU A 47 -3.47 -3.19 -9.31
CA GLU A 47 -2.28 -4.01 -9.10
C GLU A 47 -2.57 -5.21 -8.18
N VAL A 48 -3.31 -5.01 -7.08
CA VAL A 48 -3.70 -6.12 -6.18
C VAL A 48 -4.52 -7.17 -6.92
N PHE A 49 -5.50 -6.77 -7.74
CA PHE A 49 -6.24 -7.70 -8.59
C PHE A 49 -5.31 -8.43 -9.56
N GLY A 50 -4.36 -7.74 -10.17
CA GLY A 50 -3.37 -8.34 -11.06
C GLY A 50 -2.51 -9.40 -10.36
N VAL A 51 -2.03 -9.11 -9.16
CA VAL A 51 -1.25 -10.06 -8.34
C VAL A 51 -2.09 -11.29 -7.95
N LEU A 52 -3.34 -11.09 -7.52
CA LEU A 52 -4.23 -12.20 -7.17
C LEU A 52 -4.51 -13.09 -8.40
N ASP A 53 -4.78 -12.48 -9.57
CA ASP A 53 -5.00 -13.23 -10.82
C ASP A 53 -3.74 -13.98 -11.28
N GLU A 54 -2.57 -13.39 -11.18
CA GLU A 54 -1.30 -14.05 -11.48
C GLU A 54 -1.09 -15.28 -10.59
N ARG A 55 -1.33 -15.16 -9.29
CA ARG A 55 -1.22 -16.27 -8.34
C ARG A 55 -2.20 -17.38 -8.65
N ARG A 56 -3.43 -17.05 -9.04
CA ARG A 56 -4.43 -18.01 -9.49
C ARG A 56 -3.94 -18.73 -10.75
N ARG A 57 -3.49 -18.01 -11.76
CA ARG A 57 -2.98 -18.60 -13.01
C ARG A 57 -1.76 -19.50 -12.79
N ARG A 58 -0.91 -19.14 -11.83
CA ARG A 58 0.23 -19.97 -11.41
C ARG A 58 -0.16 -21.14 -10.49
N ARG A 59 -1.43 -21.28 -10.13
CA ARG A 59 -1.95 -22.28 -9.21
C ARG A 59 -1.35 -22.17 -7.78
N TRP A 60 -0.95 -20.98 -7.38
CA TRP A 60 -0.55 -20.68 -5.99
C TRP A 60 -1.75 -20.35 -5.12
N LEU A 61 -2.86 -19.94 -5.75
CA LEU A 61 -4.19 -19.83 -5.17
C LEU A 61 -5.15 -20.71 -5.96
N SER A 62 -6.00 -21.43 -5.26
CA SER A 62 -7.17 -22.11 -5.84
C SER A 62 -8.19 -21.07 -6.31
N GLU A 63 -9.16 -21.50 -7.09
CA GLU A 63 -10.26 -20.64 -7.55
C GLU A 63 -11.09 -20.11 -6.37
N ASP A 64 -11.30 -20.93 -5.33
CA ASP A 64 -12.06 -20.53 -4.16
C ASP A 64 -11.29 -19.51 -3.30
N GLU A 65 -9.99 -19.73 -3.04
CA GLU A 65 -9.13 -18.76 -2.34
C GLU A 65 -9.04 -17.43 -3.09
N PHE A 66 -8.96 -17.46 -4.42
CA PHE A 66 -8.96 -16.25 -5.25
C PHE A 66 -10.28 -15.48 -5.09
N ARG A 67 -11.43 -16.15 -5.15
CA ARG A 67 -12.74 -15.51 -4.95
C ARG A 67 -12.91 -14.97 -3.53
N GLU A 68 -12.44 -15.72 -2.53
CA GLU A 68 -12.45 -15.28 -1.15
C GLU A 68 -11.63 -14.00 -0.97
N ALA A 69 -10.38 -13.96 -1.47
CA ALA A 69 -9.52 -12.79 -1.42
C ALA A 69 -10.17 -11.55 -2.09
N GLN A 70 -10.81 -11.73 -3.26
CA GLN A 70 -11.53 -10.65 -3.93
C GLN A 70 -12.72 -10.12 -3.11
N ASN A 71 -13.49 -11.03 -2.50
CA ASN A 71 -14.64 -10.66 -1.66
C ASN A 71 -14.17 -9.94 -0.40
N MET A 72 -13.10 -10.43 0.25
CA MET A 72 -12.52 -9.79 1.43
C MET A 72 -12.03 -8.38 1.10
N LEU A 73 -11.25 -8.21 0.01
CA LEU A 73 -10.77 -6.91 -0.46
C LEU A 73 -11.95 -5.94 -0.66
N SER A 74 -12.96 -6.36 -1.42
CA SER A 74 -14.11 -5.50 -1.74
C SER A 74 -14.88 -5.07 -0.48
N ASN A 75 -15.16 -6.01 0.41
CA ASN A 75 -15.88 -5.76 1.65
C ASN A 75 -15.10 -4.82 2.59
N GLU A 76 -13.78 -5.04 2.69
CA GLU A 76 -12.92 -4.23 3.55
C GLU A 76 -12.76 -2.80 3.02
N LEU A 77 -12.62 -2.61 1.71
CA LEU A 77 -12.63 -1.29 1.08
C LEU A 77 -13.89 -0.51 1.48
N PHE A 78 -15.07 -1.08 1.27
CA PHE A 78 -16.34 -0.43 1.64
C PHE A 78 -16.44 -0.16 3.14
N LYS A 79 -16.02 -1.12 3.98
CA LYS A 79 -16.02 -0.97 5.43
C LYS A 79 -15.15 0.20 5.89
N LEU A 80 -13.90 0.24 5.46
CA LEU A 80 -12.95 1.27 5.88
C LEU A 80 -13.30 2.66 5.33
N MET A 81 -13.83 2.73 4.09
CA MET A 81 -14.34 4.00 3.54
C MET A 81 -15.53 4.54 4.35
N ARG A 82 -16.47 3.68 4.76
CA ARG A 82 -17.59 4.06 5.64
C ARG A 82 -17.13 4.53 7.01
N LEU A 83 -16.06 3.93 7.54
CA LEU A 83 -15.44 4.34 8.80
C LEU A 83 -14.57 5.61 8.66
N ARG A 84 -14.38 6.12 7.46
CA ARG A 84 -13.45 7.22 7.13
C ARG A 84 -12.00 6.90 7.54
N ALA A 85 -11.66 5.61 7.54
CA ALA A 85 -10.34 5.09 7.87
C ALA A 85 -9.51 4.74 6.62
N LEU A 86 -10.09 4.90 5.43
CA LEU A 86 -9.45 4.69 4.13
C LEU A 86 -9.76 5.85 3.18
N GLU A 87 -8.70 6.36 2.55
CA GLU A 87 -8.78 7.29 1.42
C GLU A 87 -8.21 6.63 0.17
N VAL A 88 -9.06 6.41 -0.82
CA VAL A 88 -8.67 5.92 -2.14
C VAL A 88 -8.51 7.09 -3.09
N ILE A 89 -7.28 7.30 -3.59
CA ILE A 89 -6.93 8.47 -4.40
C ILE A 89 -7.09 8.14 -5.88
N PRO A 90 -7.91 8.91 -6.61
CA PRO A 90 -7.94 8.78 -8.06
C PRO A 90 -6.63 9.28 -8.67
N ILE A 91 -6.19 8.64 -9.75
CA ILE A 91 -5.02 9.11 -10.51
C ILE A 91 -5.48 10.24 -11.43
N PHE A 92 -5.01 11.45 -11.18
CA PHE A 92 -5.32 12.63 -11.98
C PHE A 92 -4.05 13.35 -12.45
N ALA A 93 -4.20 14.24 -13.44
CA ALA A 93 -3.08 14.82 -14.17
C ALA A 93 -1.94 15.38 -13.29
N PRO A 94 -2.17 16.14 -12.21
CA PRO A 94 -1.07 16.63 -11.36
C PRO A 94 -0.18 15.53 -10.81
N ILE A 95 -0.74 14.42 -10.33
CA ILE A 95 0.03 13.28 -9.81
C ILE A 95 0.90 12.68 -10.92
N LEU A 96 0.35 12.50 -12.13
CA LEU A 96 1.08 11.95 -13.26
C LEU A 96 2.23 12.87 -13.70
N ILE A 97 1.98 14.18 -13.79
CA ILE A 97 3.01 15.16 -14.21
C ILE A 97 4.18 15.17 -13.22
N GLU A 98 3.91 15.18 -11.93
CA GLU A 98 4.96 15.09 -10.90
C GLU A 98 5.71 13.74 -10.97
N ALA A 99 5.01 12.63 -11.21
CA ALA A 99 5.64 11.33 -11.39
C ALA A 99 6.59 11.32 -12.59
N TRP A 100 6.23 11.96 -13.71
CA TRP A 100 7.12 12.09 -14.88
C TRP A 100 8.41 12.84 -14.53
N GLY A 101 8.33 13.91 -13.73
CA GLY A 101 9.51 14.60 -13.22
C GLY A 101 10.44 13.64 -12.46
N LEU A 102 9.89 12.84 -11.53
CA LEU A 102 10.69 11.87 -10.77
C LEU A 102 11.33 10.79 -11.68
N ILE A 103 10.63 10.33 -12.72
CA ILE A 103 11.18 9.36 -13.68
C ILE A 103 12.39 9.94 -14.39
N LEU A 104 12.30 11.17 -14.87
CA LEU A 104 13.37 11.84 -15.63
C LEU A 104 14.58 12.21 -14.75
N ASP A 105 14.32 12.68 -13.54
CA ASP A 105 15.36 13.18 -12.64
C ASP A 105 16.08 12.04 -11.89
N HIS A 106 15.39 10.93 -11.63
CA HIS A 106 15.90 9.86 -10.77
C HIS A 106 15.99 8.50 -11.45
N HIS A 107 15.57 8.40 -12.72
CA HIS A 107 15.62 7.15 -13.53
C HIS A 107 14.94 5.95 -12.83
N ILE A 108 13.79 6.20 -12.20
CA ILE A 108 13.01 5.20 -11.48
C ILE A 108 11.88 4.64 -12.35
N TYR A 109 11.37 3.47 -11.96
CA TYR A 109 10.25 2.85 -12.64
C TYR A 109 8.97 3.70 -12.47
N GLU A 110 8.13 3.76 -13.49
CA GLU A 110 6.96 4.64 -13.50
C GLU A 110 5.93 4.30 -12.40
N ALA A 111 5.78 3.02 -12.04
CA ALA A 111 4.91 2.64 -10.93
C ALA A 111 5.46 3.15 -9.60
N ASP A 112 6.78 3.07 -9.37
CA ASP A 112 7.43 3.58 -8.15
C ASP A 112 7.26 5.10 -8.05
N ALA A 113 7.47 5.82 -9.18
CA ALA A 113 7.25 7.25 -9.24
C ALA A 113 5.81 7.61 -8.87
N LEU A 114 4.83 6.87 -9.38
CA LEU A 114 3.43 7.07 -9.09
C LEU A 114 3.11 6.83 -7.60
N GLN A 115 3.66 5.77 -6.99
CA GLN A 115 3.48 5.48 -5.56
C GLN A 115 4.05 6.61 -4.69
N ILE A 116 5.28 7.06 -5.00
CA ILE A 116 5.96 8.12 -4.26
C ILE A 116 5.19 9.44 -4.37
N THR A 117 4.79 9.83 -5.60
CA THR A 117 4.04 11.06 -5.83
C THR A 117 2.69 11.03 -5.14
N THR A 118 1.97 9.90 -5.21
CA THR A 118 0.67 9.79 -4.52
C THR A 118 0.83 9.84 -3.01
N CYS A 119 1.84 9.17 -2.44
CA CYS A 119 2.17 9.25 -1.02
C CYS A 119 2.45 10.70 -0.57
N THR A 120 3.22 11.45 -1.36
CA THR A 120 3.50 12.87 -1.13
C THR A 120 2.24 13.71 -1.23
N TYR A 121 1.44 13.51 -2.26
CA TYR A 121 0.18 14.22 -2.48
C TYR A 121 -0.80 14.06 -1.31
N THR A 122 -0.89 12.85 -0.75
CA THR A 122 -1.75 12.57 0.41
C THR A 122 -1.19 13.08 1.72
N GLN A 123 0.02 13.62 1.72
CA GLN A 123 0.74 14.02 2.94
C GLN A 123 0.79 12.88 3.97
N SER A 124 1.02 11.66 3.48
CA SER A 124 1.10 10.49 4.35
C SER A 124 2.37 10.54 5.21
N ASP A 125 2.26 10.15 6.47
CA ASP A 125 3.37 10.14 7.44
C ASP A 125 4.43 9.09 7.12
N ALA A 126 4.04 8.03 6.40
CA ALA A 126 4.97 7.01 5.92
C ALA A 126 4.42 6.24 4.70
N LEU A 127 5.35 5.74 3.87
CA LEU A 127 5.14 4.79 2.79
C LEU A 127 5.47 3.38 3.28
N LEU A 128 4.55 2.43 3.11
CA LEU A 128 4.73 1.02 3.46
C LEU A 128 4.79 0.17 2.19
N SER A 129 5.84 -0.61 2.05
CA SER A 129 6.03 -1.51 0.90
C SER A 129 6.81 -2.77 1.29
N ALA A 130 6.63 -3.85 0.55
CA ALA A 130 7.52 -5.01 0.56
C ALA A 130 8.53 -4.97 -0.60
N ASP A 131 8.47 -3.95 -1.45
CA ASP A 131 9.46 -3.71 -2.50
C ASP A 131 10.62 -2.87 -1.97
N GLU A 132 11.79 -3.50 -1.85
CA GLU A 132 13.00 -2.84 -1.35
C GLU A 132 13.44 -1.66 -2.22
N ASN A 133 13.24 -1.74 -3.54
CA ASN A 133 13.61 -0.66 -4.46
C ASN A 133 12.74 0.57 -4.23
N LEU A 134 11.42 0.37 -4.12
CA LEU A 134 10.48 1.45 -3.81
C LEU A 134 10.78 2.09 -2.45
N VAL A 135 11.02 1.26 -1.41
CA VAL A 135 11.37 1.76 -0.07
C VAL A 135 12.65 2.58 -0.10
N ASN A 136 13.71 2.07 -0.73
CA ASN A 136 15.00 2.76 -0.83
C ASN A 136 14.90 4.06 -1.63
N THR A 137 14.14 4.04 -2.72
CA THR A 137 13.89 5.23 -3.54
C THR A 137 13.09 6.27 -2.75
N GLY A 138 12.02 5.86 -2.08
CA GLY A 138 11.25 6.76 -1.21
C GLY A 138 12.12 7.42 -0.13
N LYS A 139 12.97 6.64 0.53
CA LYS A 139 13.93 7.18 1.53
C LYS A 139 14.90 8.19 0.92
N LYS A 140 15.47 7.92 -0.27
CA LYS A 140 16.36 8.86 -0.98
C LYS A 140 15.66 10.18 -1.32
N LEU A 141 14.37 10.13 -1.61
CA LEU A 141 13.54 11.31 -1.92
C LEU A 141 12.94 11.97 -0.67
N GLY A 142 13.37 11.58 0.52
CA GLY A 142 13.01 12.21 1.79
C GLY A 142 11.72 11.70 2.43
N LEU A 143 11.08 10.68 1.87
CA LEU A 143 9.93 10.05 2.51
C LEU A 143 10.38 9.16 3.69
N LYS A 144 9.56 9.11 4.71
CA LYS A 144 9.65 8.04 5.69
C LYS A 144 9.03 6.79 5.06
N ALA A 145 9.87 5.80 4.76
CA ALA A 145 9.43 4.58 4.12
C ALA A 145 9.91 3.35 4.91
N PHE A 146 9.09 2.31 4.95
CA PHE A 146 9.39 1.06 5.66
C PHE A 146 9.21 -0.15 4.75
N ASP A 147 10.21 -1.02 4.75
CA ASP A 147 10.06 -2.38 4.27
C ASP A 147 9.29 -3.18 5.35
N ILE A 148 8.05 -3.57 5.03
CA ILE A 148 7.16 -4.21 6.01
C ILE A 148 7.62 -5.62 6.41
N VAL A 149 8.52 -6.24 5.65
CA VAL A 149 9.10 -7.55 5.96
C VAL A 149 10.39 -7.40 6.77
N LYS A 150 11.31 -6.54 6.30
CA LYS A 150 12.64 -6.39 6.91
C LYS A 150 12.65 -5.44 8.12
N GLU A 151 11.74 -4.48 8.15
CA GLU A 151 11.71 -3.42 9.17
C GLU A 151 10.44 -3.48 10.08
N GLU A 152 9.82 -4.64 10.20
CA GLU A 152 8.58 -4.85 10.97
C GLU A 152 8.64 -4.26 12.39
N GLN A 153 9.74 -4.50 13.13
CA GLN A 153 9.89 -3.98 14.50
C GLN A 153 9.99 -2.46 14.54
N LYS A 154 10.68 -1.84 13.57
CA LYS A 154 10.78 -0.39 13.47
C LYS A 154 9.43 0.23 13.12
N LEU A 155 8.71 -0.38 12.18
CA LEU A 155 7.38 0.05 11.80
C LEU A 155 6.40 -0.07 12.97
N THR A 156 6.40 -1.20 13.68
CA THR A 156 5.57 -1.40 14.87
C THR A 156 5.83 -0.34 15.93
N LYS A 157 7.10 -0.01 16.19
CA LYS A 157 7.47 1.07 17.13
C LYS A 157 6.97 2.42 16.64
N PHE A 158 7.15 2.72 15.35
CA PHE A 158 6.68 3.96 14.74
C PHE A 158 5.16 4.12 14.89
N ILE A 159 4.39 3.08 14.54
CA ILE A 159 2.93 3.10 14.65
C ILE A 159 2.47 3.30 16.12
N LYS A 160 3.17 2.72 17.10
CA LYS A 160 2.84 2.85 18.54
C LYS A 160 3.14 4.24 19.13
N THR A 161 3.89 5.07 18.41
CA THR A 161 4.24 6.42 18.89
C THR A 161 3.10 7.42 18.66
N TYR A 162 2.13 7.07 17.83
CA TYR A 162 0.93 7.86 17.53
C TYR A 162 -0.31 7.31 18.22
#